data_9de40e88d37d0cc9989ad59ec91fa53d
#
_entry.id   9de40e88d37d0cc9989ad59ec91fa53d
#
_cell.length_a   1.000
_cell.length_b   1.000
_cell.length_c   1.000
_cell.angle_alpha   90.00
_cell.angle_beta   90.00
_cell.angle_gamma   90.00
#
_symmetry.space_group_name_H-M   'P 1'
#
loop_
_entity.id
_entity.type
_entity.pdbx_description
1 polymer ?
#
loop_
_entity_poly.entity_id
_entity_poly.type
_entity_poly.pdbx_seq_one_letter_code
_entity_poly.pdbx_strand_id
1 'polypeptide(L)'
;MFDTKSYQAGGRETRNVSRLQLVQRTGENNLATDTYSSAISVLNGLIETCKDGEQGFRTSAEKVKDASLKSLFSKYASQRAGYVQELTAAVTQLGGDPAKSGHIAGTLHRGWINLKEAFARDEDRAIVNEAESGEDTAIKAYKEALGTTLPATVGTLIQNQYAGIQEAHNTIRDLKHSFQAAANA
;
A
#
# COMPACT_ATOMS: atom_id res chain seq x y z
N MET A 1 -14.61 23.36 -76.82
CA MET A 1 -15.48 24.17 -75.94
C MET A 1 -16.34 23.20 -75.12
N PHE A 2 -15.78 22.65 -74.02
CA PHE A 2 -16.54 21.94 -73.01
C PHE A 2 -15.84 22.12 -71.67
N ASP A 3 -16.51 22.83 -70.80
CA ASP A 3 -16.12 23.11 -69.44
C ASP A 3 -16.57 21.98 -68.53
N THR A 4 -15.68 21.35 -67.78
CA THR A 4 -16.00 20.34 -66.79
C THR A 4 -15.61 20.87 -65.40
N LYS A 5 -16.59 21.44 -64.73
CA LYS A 5 -16.52 21.71 -63.29
C LYS A 5 -16.49 20.38 -62.51
N SER A 6 -15.35 19.98 -62.03
CA SER A 6 -15.24 18.94 -61.01
C SER A 6 -15.54 19.52 -59.62
N TYR A 7 -16.61 19.04 -59.04
CA TYR A 7 -17.11 19.38 -57.72
C TYR A 7 -16.23 18.74 -56.64
N GLN A 8 -15.50 19.56 -55.89
CA GLN A 8 -14.78 19.11 -54.72
C GLN A 8 -15.72 18.97 -53.50
N ALA A 9 -16.16 17.74 -53.22
CA ALA A 9 -16.91 17.34 -52.01
C ALA A 9 -16.05 16.44 -51.12
N GLY A 10 -14.91 16.94 -50.64
CA GLY A 10 -13.98 16.14 -49.81
C GLY A 10 -13.52 16.77 -48.51
N GLY A 11 -13.92 18.02 -48.20
CA GLY A 11 -13.26 18.81 -47.14
C GLY A 11 -13.93 18.81 -45.78
N ARG A 12 -15.11 18.25 -45.61
CA ARG A 12 -15.82 18.32 -44.31
C ARG A 12 -15.78 17.01 -43.48
N GLU A 13 -15.67 15.89 -44.12
CA GLU A 13 -15.72 14.57 -43.47
C GLU A 13 -14.41 14.24 -42.77
N THR A 14 -13.28 14.58 -43.36
CA THR A 14 -11.94 14.36 -42.79
C THR A 14 -11.64 15.22 -41.57
N ARG A 15 -12.22 16.42 -41.50
CA ARG A 15 -12.09 17.32 -40.32
C ARG A 15 -12.88 16.86 -39.11
N ASN A 16 -14.00 16.19 -39.31
CA ASN A 16 -14.88 15.72 -38.24
C ASN A 16 -14.30 14.45 -37.59
N VAL A 17 -13.72 13.54 -38.37
CA VAL A 17 -13.04 12.33 -37.88
C VAL A 17 -11.81 12.71 -37.02
N SER A 18 -11.02 13.68 -37.48
CA SER A 18 -9.84 14.16 -36.72
C SER A 18 -10.22 14.80 -35.38
N ARG A 19 -11.34 15.52 -35.33
CA ARG A 19 -11.81 16.17 -34.10
C ARG A 19 -12.34 15.19 -33.08
N LEU A 20 -13.06 14.15 -33.52
CA LEU A 20 -13.53 13.04 -32.67
C LEU A 20 -12.36 12.23 -32.12
N GLN A 21 -11.36 11.92 -32.93
CA GLN A 21 -10.15 11.23 -32.49
C GLN A 21 -9.34 12.08 -31.49
N LEU A 22 -9.29 13.39 -31.65
CA LEU A 22 -8.62 14.29 -30.72
C LEU A 22 -9.33 14.34 -29.37
N VAL A 23 -10.67 14.40 -29.34
CA VAL A 23 -11.47 14.41 -28.12
C VAL A 23 -11.38 13.07 -27.39
N GLN A 24 -11.37 11.96 -28.10
CA GLN A 24 -11.18 10.61 -27.50
C GLN A 24 -9.78 10.49 -26.88
N ARG A 25 -8.72 10.88 -27.58
CA ARG A 25 -7.34 10.87 -27.05
C ARG A 25 -7.16 11.76 -25.82
N THR A 26 -7.81 12.93 -25.78
CA THR A 26 -7.76 13.83 -24.60
C THR A 26 -8.51 13.23 -23.40
N GLY A 27 -9.64 12.56 -23.65
CA GLY A 27 -10.40 11.87 -22.60
C GLY A 27 -9.64 10.64 -22.04
N GLU A 28 -9.04 9.84 -22.89
CA GLU A 28 -8.21 8.68 -22.48
C GLU A 28 -6.97 9.12 -21.69
N ASN A 29 -6.31 10.21 -22.13
CA ASN A 29 -5.15 10.76 -21.41
C ASN A 29 -5.52 11.30 -20.03
N ASN A 30 -6.67 11.95 -19.88
CA ASN A 30 -7.13 12.45 -18.58
C ASN A 30 -7.48 11.28 -17.63
N LEU A 31 -8.17 10.25 -18.11
CA LEU A 31 -8.49 9.05 -17.31
C LEU A 31 -7.24 8.30 -16.87
N ALA A 32 -6.24 8.18 -17.73
CA ALA A 32 -4.97 7.55 -17.38
C ALA A 32 -4.20 8.37 -16.33
N THR A 33 -4.17 9.70 -16.48
CA THR A 33 -3.52 10.62 -15.53
C THR A 33 -4.19 10.55 -14.15
N ASP A 34 -5.52 10.52 -14.10
CA ASP A 34 -6.28 10.41 -12.85
C ASP A 34 -6.04 9.06 -12.17
N THR A 35 -5.98 7.97 -12.95
CA THR A 35 -5.67 6.63 -12.44
C THR A 35 -4.27 6.56 -11.86
N TYR A 36 -3.26 7.15 -12.51
CA TYR A 36 -1.89 7.18 -11.99
C TYR A 36 -1.76 8.05 -10.74
N SER A 37 -2.40 9.21 -10.70
CA SER A 37 -2.42 10.08 -9.51
C SER A 37 -3.06 9.37 -8.32
N SER A 38 -4.17 8.67 -8.53
CA SER A 38 -4.83 7.85 -7.51
C SER A 38 -3.92 6.71 -7.03
N ALA A 39 -3.28 5.98 -7.96
CA ALA A 39 -2.36 4.89 -7.64
C ALA A 39 -1.16 5.39 -6.82
N ILE A 40 -0.57 6.54 -7.17
CA ILE A 40 0.53 7.17 -6.41
C ILE A 40 0.08 7.48 -4.98
N SER A 41 -1.13 8.02 -4.80
CA SER A 41 -1.68 8.32 -3.47
C SER A 41 -1.85 7.04 -2.63
N VAL A 42 -2.41 5.99 -3.22
CA VAL A 42 -2.58 4.68 -2.56
C VAL A 42 -1.23 4.09 -2.17
N LEU A 43 -0.26 4.05 -3.09
CA LEU A 43 1.08 3.53 -2.83
C LEU A 43 1.79 4.31 -1.71
N ASN A 44 1.67 5.63 -1.69
CA ASN A 44 2.24 6.47 -0.63
C ASN A 44 1.60 6.17 0.74
N GLY A 45 0.30 5.91 0.79
CA GLY A 45 -0.38 5.45 2.02
C GLY A 45 0.16 4.10 2.51
N LEU A 46 0.41 3.16 1.60
CA LEU A 46 1.01 1.87 1.94
C LEU A 46 2.48 1.98 2.36
N ILE A 47 3.25 2.90 1.77
CA ILE A 47 4.62 3.20 2.22
C ILE A 47 4.63 3.62 3.69
N GLU A 48 3.75 4.54 4.10
CA GLU A 48 3.65 4.96 5.49
C GLU A 48 3.21 3.80 6.41
N THR A 49 2.22 3.01 5.99
CA THR A 49 1.80 1.79 6.72
C THR A 49 2.96 0.82 6.94
N CYS A 50 3.76 0.57 5.91
CA CYS A 50 4.90 -0.34 6.01
C CYS A 50 6.04 0.24 6.87
N LYS A 51 6.30 1.55 6.83
CA LYS A 51 7.27 2.21 7.71
C LYS A 51 6.88 2.12 9.17
N ASP A 52 5.61 2.36 9.49
CA ASP A 52 5.09 2.21 10.84
C ASP A 52 5.21 0.76 11.33
N GLY A 53 4.87 -0.21 10.45
CA GLY A 53 5.06 -1.63 10.74
C GLY A 53 6.52 -2.02 10.93
N GLU A 54 7.44 -1.54 10.09
CA GLU A 54 8.88 -1.75 10.24
C GLU A 54 9.36 -1.25 11.60
N GLN A 55 9.02 -0.02 11.95
CA GLN A 55 9.43 0.58 13.21
C GLN A 55 8.82 -0.14 14.42
N GLY A 56 7.53 -0.48 14.34
CA GLY A 56 6.83 -1.21 15.39
C GLY A 56 7.46 -2.58 15.65
N PHE A 57 7.68 -3.38 14.61
CA PHE A 57 8.32 -4.69 14.75
C PHE A 57 9.77 -4.60 15.20
N ARG A 58 10.54 -3.62 14.73
CA ARG A 58 11.91 -3.39 15.19
C ARG A 58 11.94 -3.12 16.69
N THR A 59 11.10 -2.22 17.15
CA THR A 59 10.99 -1.87 18.56
C THR A 59 10.50 -3.07 19.41
N SER A 60 9.55 -3.85 18.89
CA SER A 60 9.08 -5.08 19.53
C SER A 60 10.22 -6.10 19.67
N ALA A 61 11.02 -6.32 18.61
CA ALA A 61 12.18 -7.21 18.64
C ALA A 61 13.24 -6.81 19.67
N GLU A 62 13.41 -5.51 19.92
CA GLU A 62 14.33 -5.00 20.92
C GLU A 62 13.85 -5.24 22.36
N LYS A 63 12.53 -5.30 22.57
CA LYS A 63 11.91 -5.30 23.90
C LYS A 63 11.47 -6.68 24.38
N VAL A 64 11.09 -7.59 23.50
CA VAL A 64 10.71 -8.96 23.89
C VAL A 64 11.87 -9.71 24.52
N LYS A 65 11.57 -10.56 25.48
CA LYS A 65 12.53 -11.39 26.19
C LYS A 65 12.76 -12.75 25.49
N ASP A 66 11.69 -13.29 24.91
CA ASP A 66 11.75 -14.55 24.19
C ASP A 66 12.56 -14.42 22.89
N ALA A 67 13.56 -15.29 22.71
CA ALA A 67 14.45 -15.26 21.56
C ALA A 67 13.74 -15.59 20.23
N SER A 68 12.71 -16.43 20.28
CA SER A 68 11.91 -16.82 19.10
C SER A 68 11.05 -15.63 18.64
N LEU A 69 10.43 -14.92 19.57
CA LEU A 69 9.68 -13.68 19.28
C LEU A 69 10.59 -12.59 18.73
N LYS A 70 11.80 -12.43 19.31
CA LYS A 70 12.81 -11.49 18.79
C LYS A 70 13.16 -11.76 17.34
N SER A 71 13.41 -13.02 17.01
CA SER A 71 13.72 -13.45 15.64
C SER A 71 12.53 -13.20 14.70
N LEU A 72 11.32 -13.54 15.13
CA LEU A 72 10.09 -13.36 14.36
C LEU A 72 9.82 -11.89 14.05
N PHE A 73 9.86 -11.02 15.05
CA PHE A 73 9.64 -9.59 14.84
C PHE A 73 10.75 -8.95 13.99
N SER A 74 12.01 -9.39 14.14
CA SER A 74 13.10 -8.96 13.24
C SER A 74 12.86 -9.36 11.79
N LYS A 75 12.34 -10.59 11.55
CA LYS A 75 11.92 -11.06 10.21
C LYS A 75 10.84 -10.13 9.63
N TYR A 76 9.81 -9.80 10.41
CA TYR A 76 8.71 -8.96 9.92
C TYR A 76 9.14 -7.49 9.72
N ALA A 77 10.00 -6.95 10.57
CA ALA A 77 10.61 -5.64 10.33
C ALA A 77 11.34 -5.59 8.98
N SER A 78 12.17 -6.60 8.70
CA SER A 78 12.88 -6.69 7.42
C SER A 78 11.93 -6.85 6.23
N GLN A 79 10.85 -7.60 6.37
CA GLN A 79 9.82 -7.74 5.34
C GLN A 79 9.16 -6.39 5.03
N ARG A 80 8.77 -5.62 6.06
CA ARG A 80 8.17 -4.29 5.87
C ARG A 80 9.14 -3.31 5.19
N ALA A 81 10.42 -3.34 5.57
CA ALA A 81 11.46 -2.55 4.89
C ALA A 81 11.58 -2.89 3.39
N GLY A 82 11.51 -4.18 3.03
CA GLY A 82 11.47 -4.61 1.64
C GLY A 82 10.24 -4.07 0.89
N TYR A 83 9.07 -4.13 1.50
CA TYR A 83 7.84 -3.59 0.91
C TYR A 83 7.91 -2.08 0.69
N VAL A 84 8.51 -1.33 1.61
CA VAL A 84 8.75 0.13 1.43
C VAL A 84 9.58 0.38 0.18
N GLN A 85 10.64 -0.41 -0.06
CA GLN A 85 11.50 -0.27 -1.25
C GLN A 85 10.72 -0.54 -2.55
N GLU A 86 9.95 -1.63 -2.59
CA GLU A 86 9.14 -2.00 -3.76
C GLU A 86 8.06 -0.95 -4.08
N LEU A 87 7.34 -0.48 -3.06
CA LEU A 87 6.32 0.56 -3.21
C LEU A 87 6.93 1.89 -3.65
N THR A 88 8.08 2.26 -3.09
CA THR A 88 8.85 3.46 -3.47
C THR A 88 9.25 3.41 -4.95
N ALA A 89 9.76 2.27 -5.41
CA ALA A 89 10.10 2.07 -6.81
C ALA A 89 8.86 2.20 -7.73
N ALA A 90 7.71 1.64 -7.31
CA ALA A 90 6.46 1.73 -8.06
C ALA A 90 5.96 3.19 -8.16
N VAL A 91 6.01 3.98 -7.08
CA VAL A 91 5.68 5.42 -7.11
C VAL A 91 6.56 6.17 -8.10
N THR A 92 7.88 5.93 -8.05
CA THR A 92 8.84 6.56 -8.97
C THR A 92 8.58 6.17 -10.43
N GLN A 93 8.26 4.90 -10.70
CA GLN A 93 7.92 4.43 -12.06
C GLN A 93 6.65 5.09 -12.62
N LEU A 94 5.70 5.44 -11.76
CA LEU A 94 4.49 6.19 -12.14
C LEU A 94 4.74 7.70 -12.27
N GLY A 95 5.96 8.17 -12.05
CA GLY A 95 6.32 9.60 -12.13
C GLY A 95 5.92 10.41 -10.89
N GLY A 96 5.63 9.73 -9.77
CA GLY A 96 5.29 10.37 -8.50
C GLY A 96 6.49 10.56 -7.58
N ASP A 97 6.28 11.34 -6.52
CA ASP A 97 7.23 11.49 -5.42
C ASP A 97 6.87 10.52 -4.29
N PRO A 98 7.79 9.61 -3.89
CA PRO A 98 7.57 8.73 -2.75
C PRO A 98 7.41 9.51 -1.45
N ALA A 99 6.49 9.04 -0.58
CA ALA A 99 6.24 9.64 0.72
C ALA A 99 7.52 9.71 1.56
N LYS A 100 7.92 10.92 1.91
CA LYS A 100 8.95 11.17 2.94
C LYS A 100 8.22 11.09 4.28
N SER A 101 8.80 10.34 5.23
CA SER A 101 8.21 10.13 6.57
C SER A 101 7.63 11.42 7.15
N GLY A 102 6.35 11.38 7.59
CA GLY A 102 5.71 12.47 8.30
C GLY A 102 4.61 13.26 7.58
N HIS A 103 4.26 12.95 6.33
CA HIS A 103 3.24 13.73 5.60
C HIS A 103 1.79 13.24 5.73
N ILE A 104 1.54 11.99 6.19
CA ILE A 104 0.19 11.45 6.44
C ILE A 104 0.06 11.07 7.91
N ALA A 105 0.51 11.94 8.81
CA ALA A 105 0.68 11.72 10.24
C ALA A 105 -0.63 11.63 11.07
N GLY A 106 -1.75 11.23 10.49
CA GLY A 106 -3.03 11.27 11.23
C GLY A 106 -3.72 9.93 11.46
N THR A 107 -3.54 8.95 10.60
CA THR A 107 -4.44 7.78 10.58
C THR A 107 -3.74 6.45 10.87
N LEU A 108 -2.48 6.30 10.51
CA LEU A 108 -1.75 5.04 10.54
C LEU A 108 -0.92 4.83 11.81
N HIS A 109 -0.50 5.89 12.45
CA HIS A 109 0.20 5.85 13.75
C HIS A 109 -0.62 5.20 14.88
N ARG A 110 -1.92 4.99 14.66
CA ARG A 110 -2.84 4.42 15.66
C ARG A 110 -2.64 2.93 15.93
N GLY A 111 -2.08 2.17 14.99
CA GLY A 111 -1.84 0.73 15.17
C GLY A 111 -0.75 0.42 16.22
N TRP A 112 0.17 1.36 16.49
CA TRP A 112 1.31 1.17 17.38
C TRP A 112 1.36 2.18 18.54
N ILE A 113 0.24 2.88 18.83
CA ILE A 113 0.16 3.95 19.85
C ILE A 113 0.45 3.42 21.25
N ASN A 114 -0.02 2.22 21.55
CA ASN A 114 0.06 1.65 22.89
C ASN A 114 1.35 0.86 23.12
N LEU A 115 2.27 0.87 22.15
CA LEU A 115 3.51 0.12 22.25
C LEU A 115 4.36 0.55 23.48
N LYS A 116 4.36 1.84 23.82
CA LYS A 116 5.02 2.35 25.03
C LYS A 116 4.40 1.78 26.31
N GLU A 117 3.08 1.66 26.35
CA GLU A 117 2.36 1.09 27.51
C GLU A 117 2.55 -0.43 27.57
N ALA A 118 2.60 -1.12 26.43
CA ALA A 118 2.92 -2.54 26.36
C ALA A 118 4.33 -2.81 26.91
N PHE A 119 5.30 -1.97 26.57
CA PHE A 119 6.68 -2.08 27.11
C PHE A 119 6.77 -1.79 28.61
N ALA A 120 5.93 -0.90 29.15
CA ALA A 120 5.91 -0.60 30.58
C ALA A 120 5.44 -1.79 31.43
N ARG A 121 4.71 -2.75 30.84
CA ARG A 121 4.25 -3.98 31.50
C ARG A 121 5.33 -5.08 31.55
N ASP A 122 6.41 -4.92 30.80
CA ASP A 122 7.54 -5.87 30.69
C ASP A 122 7.12 -7.33 30.41
N GLU A 123 6.05 -7.51 29.65
CA GLU A 123 5.45 -8.79 29.31
C GLU A 123 5.43 -9.00 27.78
N ASP A 124 6.02 -10.09 27.29
CA ASP A 124 6.01 -10.45 25.87
C ASP A 124 4.59 -10.55 25.31
N ARG A 125 3.62 -11.00 26.12
CA ARG A 125 2.20 -11.04 25.77
C ARG A 125 1.63 -9.67 25.41
N ALA A 126 1.99 -8.62 26.16
CA ALA A 126 1.51 -7.27 25.87
C ALA A 126 2.06 -6.76 24.54
N ILE A 127 3.31 -7.08 24.24
CA ILE A 127 3.97 -6.73 22.97
C ILE A 127 3.34 -7.49 21.78
N VAL A 128 3.03 -8.77 21.95
CA VAL A 128 2.33 -9.57 20.91
C VAL A 128 0.93 -9.02 20.64
N ASN A 129 0.17 -8.63 21.68
CA ASN A 129 -1.15 -8.02 21.50
C ASN A 129 -1.09 -6.69 20.72
N GLU A 130 -0.08 -5.86 21.00
CA GLU A 130 0.11 -4.61 20.27
C GLU A 130 0.57 -4.85 18.82
N ALA A 131 1.42 -5.85 18.60
CA ALA A 131 1.84 -6.25 17.26
C ALA A 131 0.65 -6.72 16.40
N GLU A 132 -0.31 -7.48 16.98
CA GLU A 132 -1.53 -7.86 16.27
C GLU A 132 -2.39 -6.65 15.90
N SER A 133 -2.55 -5.68 16.79
CA SER A 133 -3.27 -4.44 16.51
C SER A 133 -2.64 -3.64 15.35
N GLY A 134 -1.30 -3.62 15.28
CA GLY A 134 -0.56 -3.07 14.15
C GLY A 134 -0.84 -3.80 12.84
N GLU A 135 -0.87 -5.13 12.88
CA GLU A 135 -1.17 -5.96 11.71
C GLU A 135 -2.63 -5.82 11.25
N ASP A 136 -3.60 -5.70 12.15
CA ASP A 136 -4.99 -5.39 11.80
C ASP A 136 -5.09 -4.09 10.99
N THR A 137 -4.31 -3.08 11.39
CA THR A 137 -4.24 -1.80 10.68
C THR A 137 -3.63 -1.99 9.28
N ALA A 138 -2.57 -2.78 9.14
CA ALA A 138 -1.97 -3.08 7.85
C ALA A 138 -2.92 -3.88 6.94
N ILE A 139 -3.58 -4.91 7.45
CA ILE A 139 -4.60 -5.69 6.73
C ILE A 139 -5.69 -4.77 6.18
N LYS A 140 -6.19 -3.84 7.00
CA LYS A 140 -7.22 -2.89 6.58
C LYS A 140 -6.71 -1.99 5.45
N ALA A 141 -5.53 -1.39 5.58
CA ALA A 141 -4.94 -0.50 4.58
C ALA A 141 -4.74 -1.21 3.22
N TYR A 142 -4.23 -2.44 3.24
CA TYR A 142 -4.03 -3.22 2.01
C TYR A 142 -5.35 -3.65 1.36
N LYS A 143 -6.38 -4.02 2.14
CA LYS A 143 -7.74 -4.29 1.63
C LYS A 143 -8.36 -3.07 0.96
N GLU A 144 -8.25 -1.90 1.58
CA GLU A 144 -8.73 -0.64 1.02
C GLU A 144 -8.01 -0.32 -0.30
N ALA A 145 -6.68 -0.47 -0.33
CA ALA A 145 -5.89 -0.29 -1.54
C ALA A 145 -6.33 -1.21 -2.69
N LEU A 146 -6.55 -2.50 -2.42
CA LEU A 146 -7.02 -3.48 -3.40
C LEU A 146 -8.46 -3.23 -3.88
N GLY A 147 -9.26 -2.47 -3.14
CA GLY A 147 -10.60 -2.04 -3.52
C GLY A 147 -10.62 -0.84 -4.48
N THR A 148 -9.46 -0.25 -4.81
CA THR A 148 -9.36 0.90 -5.71
C THR A 148 -9.02 0.48 -7.14
N THR A 149 -9.34 1.34 -8.12
CA THR A 149 -8.92 1.12 -9.51
C THR A 149 -7.44 1.42 -9.65
N LEU A 150 -6.64 0.40 -9.95
CA LEU A 150 -5.18 0.45 -10.03
C LEU A 150 -4.67 -0.05 -11.39
N PRO A 151 -3.52 0.44 -11.87
CA PRO A 151 -2.80 -0.21 -12.96
C PRO A 151 -2.49 -1.67 -12.60
N ALA A 152 -2.57 -2.59 -13.57
CA ALA A 152 -2.45 -4.03 -13.33
C ALA A 152 -1.15 -4.42 -12.59
N THR A 153 -0.03 -3.80 -12.95
CA THR A 153 1.28 -4.03 -12.30
C THR A 153 1.27 -3.61 -10.83
N VAL A 154 0.63 -2.49 -10.50
CA VAL A 154 0.47 -2.01 -9.12
C VAL A 154 -0.45 -2.93 -8.33
N GLY A 155 -1.58 -3.33 -8.92
CA GLY A 155 -2.51 -4.28 -8.29
C GLY A 155 -1.82 -5.61 -7.94
N THR A 156 -1.01 -6.16 -8.86
CA THR A 156 -0.24 -7.39 -8.62
C THR A 156 0.78 -7.20 -7.49
N LEU A 157 1.51 -6.09 -7.46
CA LEU A 157 2.45 -5.79 -6.38
C LEU A 157 1.75 -5.76 -5.02
N ILE A 158 0.66 -4.99 -4.91
CA ILE A 158 -0.11 -4.87 -3.66
C ILE A 158 -0.69 -6.22 -3.24
N GLN A 159 -1.19 -7.03 -4.19
CA GLN A 159 -1.73 -8.37 -3.89
C GLN A 159 -0.66 -9.30 -3.31
N ASN A 160 0.55 -9.30 -3.88
CA ASN A 160 1.66 -10.11 -3.39
C ASN A 160 2.07 -9.71 -1.97
N GLN A 161 2.20 -8.42 -1.71
CA GLN A 161 2.52 -7.91 -0.39
C GLN A 161 1.41 -8.20 0.62
N TYR A 162 0.14 -8.06 0.21
CA TYR A 162 -1.01 -8.38 1.05
C TYR A 162 -1.00 -9.83 1.53
N ALA A 163 -0.62 -10.78 0.68
CA ALA A 163 -0.48 -12.19 1.08
C ALA A 163 0.55 -12.36 2.21
N GLY A 164 1.69 -11.68 2.13
CA GLY A 164 2.69 -11.70 3.19
C GLY A 164 2.27 -10.97 4.47
N ILE A 165 1.47 -9.91 4.36
CA ILE A 165 0.83 -9.24 5.50
C ILE A 165 -0.15 -10.20 6.20
N GLN A 166 -0.97 -10.93 5.43
CA GLN A 166 -1.90 -11.92 5.99
C GLN A 166 -1.18 -13.07 6.72
N GLU A 167 -0.06 -13.55 6.17
CA GLU A 167 0.76 -14.58 6.83
C GLU A 167 1.29 -14.07 8.19
N ALA A 168 1.84 -12.86 8.21
CA ALA A 168 2.34 -12.23 9.44
C ALA A 168 1.22 -12.05 10.48
N HIS A 169 0.09 -11.48 10.07
CA HIS A 169 -1.09 -11.31 10.92
C HIS A 169 -1.57 -12.64 11.53
N ASN A 170 -1.72 -13.69 10.70
CA ASN A 170 -2.17 -14.99 11.19
C ASN A 170 -1.19 -15.57 12.21
N THR A 171 0.11 -15.48 11.96
CA THR A 171 1.14 -15.96 12.88
C THR A 171 1.09 -15.23 14.23
N ILE A 172 0.96 -13.91 14.22
CA ILE A 172 0.91 -13.10 15.44
C ILE A 172 -0.39 -13.35 16.21
N ARG A 173 -1.51 -13.48 15.51
CA ARG A 173 -2.80 -13.84 16.12
C ARG A 173 -2.75 -15.21 16.82
N ASP A 174 -2.14 -16.20 16.19
CA ASP A 174 -2.02 -17.55 16.78
C ASP A 174 -1.12 -17.52 18.03
N LEU A 175 -0.05 -16.72 18.03
CA LEU A 175 0.77 -16.47 19.22
C LEU A 175 -0.03 -15.82 20.34
N LYS A 176 -0.83 -14.79 20.04
CA LYS A 176 -1.72 -14.15 21.01
C LYS A 176 -2.68 -15.15 21.66
N HIS A 177 -3.31 -16.03 20.85
CA HIS A 177 -4.19 -17.08 21.36
C HIS A 177 -3.44 -18.06 22.26
N SER A 178 -2.20 -18.42 21.93
CA SER A 178 -1.37 -19.31 22.75
C SER A 178 -1.06 -18.68 24.12
N PHE A 179 -0.73 -17.39 24.17
CA PHE A 179 -0.54 -16.67 25.44
C PHE A 179 -1.82 -16.57 26.26
N GLN A 180 -2.98 -16.41 25.61
CA GLN A 180 -4.28 -16.39 26.30
C GLN A 180 -4.63 -17.76 26.90
N ALA A 181 -4.39 -18.84 26.17
CA ALA A 181 -4.62 -20.20 26.64
C ALA A 181 -3.72 -20.53 27.85
N ALA A 182 -2.44 -20.19 27.81
CA ALA A 182 -1.50 -20.40 28.89
C ALA A 182 -1.85 -19.59 30.17
N ALA A 183 -2.48 -18.44 30.03
CA ALA A 183 -2.90 -17.62 31.19
C ALA A 183 -4.18 -18.15 31.88
N ASN A 184 -4.95 -19.01 31.21
CA ASN A 184 -6.20 -19.59 31.71
C ASN A 184 -6.03 -21.06 32.21
N ALA A 185 -4.83 -21.62 32.11
CA ALA A 185 -4.48 -22.97 32.55
C ALA A 185 -3.84 -22.98 33.94
#